data_4247fb465f68f3e0828c23d583864821
#
_entry.id   4247fb465f68f3e0828c23d583864821
#
_cell.length_a   1.000
_cell.length_b   1.000
_cell.length_c   1.000
_cell.angle_alpha   90.00
_cell.angle_beta   90.00
_cell.angle_gamma   90.00
#
_symmetry.space_group_name_H-M   'P 1'
#
loop_
_entity.id
_entity.type
_entity.pdbx_description
1 polymer ?
#
loop_
_entity_poly.entity_id
_entity_poly.type
_entity_poly.pdbx_seq_one_letter_code
_entity_poly.pdbx_strand_id
1 'polypeptide(L)'
;DLRMPGLRSTLANYDLDFLTRIARRWDVQISQREVESARQDLLENMLDTSLFEKVLEGLDDGAAKAWNHLVQKGGKIHWAEFSRIYGQIRDYGRASREREEPDLHPVSAAETLWYAGLAGRAFLRTEAEPKEFFYIPDELLEVAKNTGKPAPKLHIRPSVNQKPKWVARAEALLPDRVTDILAALRMRREIPAEIWNAWDIPRDFLYP
;
A
#
# COMPACT_ATOMS: atom_id res chain seq x y z
N ASP A 1 27.88 0.14 8.90
CA ASP A 1 26.71 -0.04 8.01
C ASP A 1 25.71 -0.98 8.67
N LEU A 2 24.52 -0.45 9.01
CA LEU A 2 23.48 -1.25 9.66
C LEU A 2 22.86 -2.19 8.62
N ARG A 3 23.25 -3.46 8.67
CA ARG A 3 22.67 -4.49 7.81
C ARG A 3 21.26 -4.85 8.27
N MET A 4 20.31 -4.89 7.33
CA MET A 4 18.93 -5.29 7.60
C MET A 4 18.82 -6.81 7.70
N PRO A 5 17.79 -7.34 8.40
CA PRO A 5 17.51 -8.76 8.34
C PRO A 5 17.21 -9.20 6.90
N GLY A 6 17.80 -10.32 6.48
CA GLY A 6 17.48 -10.92 5.19
C GLY A 6 16.09 -11.53 5.17
N LEU A 7 15.61 -11.92 3.98
CA LEU A 7 14.28 -12.47 3.76
C LEU A 7 14.02 -13.72 4.62
N ARG A 8 14.97 -14.65 4.69
CA ARG A 8 14.85 -15.83 5.57
C ARG A 8 14.63 -15.45 7.03
N SER A 9 15.38 -14.48 7.54
CA SER A 9 15.24 -14.00 8.94
C SER A 9 13.91 -13.31 9.17
N THR A 10 13.43 -12.58 8.18
CA THR A 10 12.12 -11.90 8.22
C THR A 10 10.98 -12.92 8.28
N LEU A 11 10.99 -13.92 7.40
CA LEU A 11 9.99 -14.98 7.36
C LEU A 11 10.04 -15.89 8.61
N ALA A 12 11.19 -16.03 9.27
CA ALA A 12 11.34 -16.82 10.48
C ALA A 12 10.49 -16.32 11.65
N ASN A 13 10.13 -15.04 11.66
CA ASN A 13 9.31 -14.42 12.69
C ASN A 13 7.80 -14.65 12.50
N TYR A 14 7.35 -15.25 11.39
CA TYR A 14 5.95 -15.41 11.06
C TYR A 14 5.44 -16.82 11.33
N ASP A 15 4.20 -16.91 11.81
CA ASP A 15 3.47 -18.16 11.96
C ASP A 15 2.90 -18.63 10.62
N LEU A 16 2.41 -19.87 10.57
CA LEU A 16 1.89 -20.49 9.35
C LEU A 16 0.70 -19.70 8.75
N ASP A 17 -0.16 -19.11 9.59
CA ASP A 17 -1.27 -18.29 9.12
C ASP A 17 -0.77 -17.05 8.38
N PHE A 18 0.23 -16.36 8.95
CA PHE A 18 0.82 -15.18 8.31
C PHE A 18 1.51 -15.56 6.98
N LEU A 19 2.27 -16.65 6.95
CA LEU A 19 2.91 -17.15 5.73
C LEU A 19 1.88 -17.49 4.65
N THR A 20 0.74 -18.08 5.04
CA THR A 20 -0.36 -18.39 4.11
C THR A 20 -0.96 -17.12 3.50
N ARG A 21 -1.04 -16.02 4.25
CA ARG A 21 -1.53 -14.73 3.73
C ARG A 21 -0.55 -14.11 2.74
N ILE A 22 0.75 -14.17 3.04
CA ILE A 22 1.78 -13.75 2.07
C ILE A 22 1.66 -14.60 0.80
N ALA A 23 1.58 -15.92 0.91
CA ALA A 23 1.46 -16.84 -0.24
C ALA A 23 0.24 -16.53 -1.12
N ARG A 24 -0.90 -16.21 -0.50
CA ARG A 24 -2.10 -15.76 -1.20
C ARG A 24 -1.83 -14.50 -2.04
N ARG A 25 -1.11 -13.54 -1.49
CA ARG A 25 -0.76 -12.29 -2.21
C ARG A 25 0.17 -12.55 -3.39
N TRP A 26 1.04 -13.54 -3.27
CA TRP A 26 2.01 -13.92 -4.31
C TRP A 26 1.45 -14.94 -5.31
N ASP A 27 0.23 -15.43 -5.09
CA ASP A 27 -0.42 -16.47 -5.90
C ASP A 27 0.43 -17.75 -5.97
N VAL A 28 1.02 -18.13 -4.83
CA VAL A 28 1.88 -19.31 -4.70
C VAL A 28 1.31 -20.34 -3.73
N GLN A 29 1.57 -21.62 -4.01
CA GLN A 29 1.20 -22.71 -3.12
C GLN A 29 2.34 -22.97 -2.13
N ILE A 30 1.99 -23.08 -0.84
CA ILE A 30 2.95 -23.40 0.23
C ILE A 30 2.47 -24.60 1.03
N SER A 31 3.38 -25.27 1.74
CA SER A 31 3.06 -26.30 2.69
C SER A 31 2.09 -25.80 3.76
N GLN A 32 1.00 -26.53 3.97
CA GLN A 32 0.00 -26.21 5.00
C GLN A 32 0.23 -26.99 6.31
N ARG A 33 1.24 -27.85 6.36
CA ARG A 33 1.50 -28.74 7.49
C ARG A 33 2.69 -28.33 8.32
N GLU A 34 3.73 -27.83 7.68
CA GLU A 34 5.00 -27.52 8.31
C GLU A 34 5.41 -26.10 8.03
N VAL A 35 5.64 -25.32 9.10
CA VAL A 35 6.03 -23.91 9.01
C VAL A 35 7.34 -23.72 8.26
N GLU A 36 8.33 -24.62 8.48
CA GLU A 36 9.61 -24.51 7.83
C GLU A 36 9.56 -24.80 6.33
N SER A 37 8.78 -25.81 5.92
CA SER A 37 8.52 -26.06 4.50
C SER A 37 7.81 -24.86 3.84
N ALA A 38 6.81 -24.29 4.51
CA ALA A 38 6.11 -23.10 4.02
C ALA A 38 7.04 -21.88 3.86
N ARG A 39 7.99 -21.69 4.78
CA ARG A 39 9.02 -20.66 4.66
C ARG A 39 9.92 -20.86 3.48
N GLN A 40 10.37 -22.11 3.26
CA GLN A 40 11.22 -22.44 2.14
C GLN A 40 10.51 -22.23 0.81
N ASP A 41 9.25 -22.70 0.70
CA ASP A 41 8.42 -22.47 -0.48
C ASP A 41 8.28 -20.97 -0.80
N LEU A 42 8.00 -20.17 0.22
CA LEU A 42 7.93 -18.71 0.05
C LEU A 42 9.26 -18.09 -0.35
N LEU A 43 10.35 -18.47 0.32
CA LEU A 43 11.68 -17.94 0.04
C LEU A 43 12.06 -18.12 -1.43
N GLU A 44 11.82 -19.31 -1.99
CA GLU A 44 12.13 -19.62 -3.38
C GLU A 44 11.27 -18.79 -4.35
N ASN A 45 9.97 -18.70 -4.09
CA ASN A 45 9.05 -17.99 -4.96
C ASN A 45 9.21 -16.45 -4.87
N MET A 46 9.49 -15.91 -3.69
CA MET A 46 9.66 -14.47 -3.50
C MET A 46 10.93 -13.92 -4.16
N LEU A 47 11.90 -14.77 -4.46
CA LEU A 47 13.12 -14.39 -5.19
C LEU A 47 12.97 -14.56 -6.71
N ASP A 48 11.85 -15.13 -7.19
CA ASP A 48 11.55 -15.15 -8.62
C ASP A 48 11.21 -13.75 -9.12
N THR A 49 12.00 -13.26 -10.06
CA THR A 49 11.87 -11.88 -10.58
C THR A 49 10.51 -11.63 -11.22
N SER A 50 9.95 -12.62 -11.91
CA SER A 50 8.67 -12.47 -12.62
C SER A 50 7.50 -12.39 -11.63
N LEU A 51 7.50 -13.24 -10.59
CA LEU A 51 6.50 -13.18 -9.52
C LEU A 51 6.63 -11.89 -8.72
N PHE A 52 7.84 -11.46 -8.43
CA PHE A 52 8.11 -10.22 -7.73
C PHE A 52 7.57 -8.99 -8.50
N GLU A 53 7.84 -8.91 -9.81
CA GLU A 53 7.28 -7.85 -10.66
C GLU A 53 5.74 -7.86 -10.65
N LYS A 54 5.12 -9.04 -10.80
CA LYS A 54 3.64 -9.21 -10.76
C LYS A 54 3.06 -8.70 -9.44
N VAL A 55 3.71 -9.00 -8.30
CA VAL A 55 3.26 -8.52 -6.98
C VAL A 55 3.38 -7.01 -6.87
N LEU A 56 4.47 -6.41 -7.36
CA LEU A 56 4.64 -4.96 -7.37
C LEU A 56 3.61 -4.27 -8.28
N GLU A 57 3.32 -4.83 -9.45
CA GLU A 57 2.29 -4.32 -10.36
C GLU A 57 0.88 -4.37 -9.76
N GLY A 58 0.63 -5.31 -8.85
CA GLY A 58 -0.62 -5.44 -8.12
C GLY A 58 -0.74 -4.56 -6.87
N LEU A 59 0.22 -3.69 -6.57
CA LEU A 59 0.13 -2.73 -5.48
C LEU A 59 -0.80 -1.57 -5.87
N ASP A 60 -1.57 -1.08 -4.88
CA ASP A 60 -2.27 0.19 -5.03
C ASP A 60 -1.30 1.37 -5.06
N ASP A 61 -1.78 2.54 -5.46
CA ASP A 61 -0.97 3.76 -5.59
C ASP A 61 -0.24 4.16 -4.31
N GLY A 62 -0.88 3.98 -3.16
CA GLY A 62 -0.32 4.31 -1.86
C GLY A 62 0.85 3.39 -1.53
N ALA A 63 0.64 2.08 -1.69
CA ALA A 63 1.66 1.07 -1.44
C ALA A 63 2.81 1.15 -2.44
N ALA A 64 2.54 1.45 -3.72
CA ALA A 64 3.56 1.65 -4.72
C ALA A 64 4.45 2.88 -4.42
N LYS A 65 3.86 3.98 -3.95
CA LYS A 65 4.62 5.16 -3.49
C LYS A 65 5.45 4.86 -2.25
N ALA A 66 4.88 4.12 -1.29
CA ALA A 66 5.56 3.70 -0.07
C ALA A 66 6.76 2.79 -0.39
N TRP A 67 6.58 1.83 -1.29
CA TRP A 67 7.64 0.96 -1.79
C TRP A 67 8.77 1.75 -2.44
N ASN A 68 8.44 2.62 -3.40
CA ASN A 68 9.43 3.43 -4.10
C ASN A 68 10.21 4.34 -3.14
N HIS A 69 9.54 4.90 -2.13
CA HIS A 69 10.21 5.70 -1.11
C HIS A 69 11.21 4.86 -0.30
N LEU A 70 10.83 3.63 0.11
CA LEU A 70 11.75 2.71 0.78
C LEU A 70 12.96 2.39 -0.09
N VAL A 71 12.78 2.05 -1.35
CA VAL A 71 13.87 1.76 -2.29
C VAL A 71 14.80 2.96 -2.46
N GLN A 72 14.25 4.17 -2.63
CA GLN A 72 15.04 5.41 -2.74
C GLN A 72 15.86 5.72 -1.49
N LYS A 73 15.36 5.34 -0.31
CA LYS A 73 16.06 5.48 0.98
C LYS A 73 17.04 4.33 1.27
N GLY A 74 17.31 3.48 0.29
CA GLY A 74 18.22 2.36 0.44
C GLY A 74 17.62 1.18 1.20
N GLY A 75 16.31 1.01 1.13
CA GLY A 75 15.58 -0.12 1.69
C GLY A 75 15.21 0.00 3.17
N LYS A 76 15.43 1.14 3.82
CA LYS A 76 15.11 1.32 5.25
C LYS A 76 14.74 2.75 5.59
N ILE A 77 13.75 2.90 6.47
CA ILE A 77 13.30 4.19 7.03
C ILE A 77 12.95 3.97 8.50
N HIS A 78 13.14 4.97 9.36
CA HIS A 78 12.66 4.91 10.73
C HIS A 78 11.15 4.68 10.76
N TRP A 79 10.69 3.73 11.59
CA TRP A 79 9.27 3.39 11.66
C TRP A 79 8.39 4.61 11.99
N ALA A 80 8.81 5.42 12.94
CA ALA A 80 8.06 6.62 13.33
C ALA A 80 7.88 7.64 12.17
N GLU A 81 8.88 7.75 11.29
CA GLU A 81 8.81 8.59 10.10
C GLU A 81 7.90 7.95 9.04
N PHE A 82 8.12 6.67 8.75
CA PHE A 82 7.39 5.95 7.73
C PHE A 82 5.89 5.83 8.04
N SER A 83 5.56 5.45 9.29
CA SER A 83 4.17 5.28 9.70
C SER A 83 3.36 6.58 9.72
N ARG A 84 4.02 7.70 9.96
CA ARG A 84 3.36 9.02 9.89
C ARG A 84 2.95 9.39 8.46
N ILE A 85 3.69 8.93 7.45
CA ILE A 85 3.42 9.23 6.03
C ILE A 85 2.50 8.19 5.42
N TYR A 86 2.72 6.90 5.70
CA TYR A 86 2.10 5.78 5.01
C TYR A 86 1.13 4.98 5.88
N GLY A 87 0.89 5.43 7.11
CA GLY A 87 -0.07 4.86 8.04
C GLY A 87 0.51 3.77 8.94
N GLN A 88 -0.32 3.33 9.89
CA GLN A 88 0.03 2.32 10.88
C GLN A 88 -0.27 0.91 10.37
N ILE A 89 0.34 -0.08 11.01
CA ILE A 89 0.10 -1.50 10.77
C ILE A 89 -0.70 -2.04 11.95
N ARG A 90 -1.79 -2.74 11.66
CA ARG A 90 -2.52 -3.55 12.64
C ARG A 90 -1.81 -4.89 12.76
N ASP A 91 -0.84 -4.97 13.67
CA ASP A 91 -0.11 -6.20 13.96
C ASP A 91 -0.99 -7.13 14.81
N TYR A 92 -1.90 -7.82 14.13
CA TYR A 92 -2.89 -8.69 14.75
C TYR A 92 -2.34 -10.08 15.06
N GLY A 93 -2.72 -10.65 16.21
CA GLY A 93 -2.59 -12.08 16.47
C GLY A 93 -3.52 -12.91 15.57
N ARG A 94 -3.28 -14.22 15.49
CA ARG A 94 -3.96 -15.14 14.57
C ARG A 94 -5.49 -14.99 14.53
N ALA A 95 -6.15 -15.02 15.70
CA ALA A 95 -7.61 -14.93 15.77
C ALA A 95 -8.18 -13.62 15.23
N SER A 96 -7.45 -12.51 15.44
CA SER A 96 -7.85 -11.21 14.88
C SER A 96 -7.56 -11.12 13.38
N ARG A 97 -6.48 -11.74 12.90
CA ARG A 97 -6.20 -11.82 11.45
C ARG A 97 -7.27 -12.64 10.70
N GLU A 98 -7.75 -13.74 11.29
CA GLU A 98 -8.85 -14.55 10.72
C GLU A 98 -10.15 -13.74 10.59
N ARG A 99 -10.46 -12.88 11.57
CA ARG A 99 -11.68 -12.10 11.58
C ARG A 99 -11.62 -10.84 10.71
N GLU A 100 -10.51 -10.12 10.78
CA GLU A 100 -10.36 -8.78 10.17
C GLU A 100 -9.76 -8.82 8.77
N GLU A 101 -9.17 -9.96 8.38
CA GLU A 101 -8.51 -10.18 7.07
C GLU A 101 -7.68 -8.98 6.58
N PRO A 102 -6.69 -8.50 7.38
CA PRO A 102 -5.95 -7.28 7.07
C PRO A 102 -5.14 -7.36 5.78
N ASP A 103 -4.83 -8.56 5.30
CA ASP A 103 -4.19 -8.81 4.00
C ASP A 103 -5.11 -8.52 2.82
N LEU A 104 -6.43 -8.71 2.98
CA LEU A 104 -7.44 -8.40 1.97
C LEU A 104 -7.99 -6.99 2.11
N HIS A 105 -8.05 -6.48 3.34
CA HIS A 105 -8.62 -5.17 3.68
C HIS A 105 -7.60 -4.30 4.43
N PRO A 106 -6.45 -3.97 3.82
CA PRO A 106 -5.45 -3.13 4.45
C PRO A 106 -5.98 -1.70 4.65
N VAL A 107 -5.66 -1.11 5.81
CA VAL A 107 -6.07 0.27 6.14
C VAL A 107 -5.00 1.30 5.78
N SER A 108 -3.83 0.85 5.38
CA SER A 108 -2.70 1.73 5.09
C SER A 108 -1.72 1.12 4.09
N ALA A 109 -0.94 1.97 3.42
CA ALA A 109 0.11 1.53 2.52
C ALA A 109 1.21 0.72 3.24
N ALA A 110 1.54 1.10 4.49
CA ALA A 110 2.48 0.34 5.32
C ALA A 110 1.97 -1.07 5.59
N GLU A 111 0.67 -1.22 5.87
CA GLU A 111 0.03 -2.50 6.13
C GLU A 111 -0.02 -3.38 4.87
N THR A 112 -0.30 -2.79 3.70
CA THR A 112 -0.24 -3.51 2.41
C THR A 112 1.13 -4.13 2.18
N LEU A 113 2.21 -3.36 2.37
CA LEU A 113 3.58 -3.87 2.20
C LEU A 113 3.94 -4.94 3.24
N TRP A 114 3.47 -4.78 4.48
CA TRP A 114 3.70 -5.71 5.59
C TRP A 114 3.05 -7.07 5.32
N TYR A 115 1.75 -7.11 5.03
CA TYR A 115 1.04 -8.37 4.77
C TYR A 115 1.35 -8.99 3.40
N ALA A 116 1.95 -8.22 2.49
CA ALA A 116 2.53 -8.77 1.27
C ALA A 116 3.92 -9.42 1.50
N GLY A 117 4.51 -9.32 2.68
CA GLY A 117 5.86 -9.80 2.94
C GLY A 117 6.96 -9.02 2.23
N LEU A 118 6.64 -7.89 1.62
CA LEU A 118 7.59 -7.03 0.90
C LEU A 118 8.47 -6.21 1.84
N ALA A 119 7.99 -5.94 3.05
CA ALA A 119 8.71 -5.18 4.05
C ALA A 119 8.53 -5.79 5.45
N GLY A 120 9.52 -5.58 6.31
CA GLY A 120 9.54 -6.01 7.70
C GLY A 120 9.76 -4.87 8.67
N ARG A 121 9.60 -5.15 9.98
CA ARG A 121 9.95 -4.24 11.08
C ARG A 121 11.04 -4.87 11.92
N ALA A 122 12.03 -4.10 12.30
CA ALA A 122 13.09 -4.57 13.19
C ALA A 122 13.62 -3.44 14.07
N PHE A 123 13.95 -3.81 15.31
CA PHE A 123 14.72 -2.96 16.20
C PHE A 123 16.20 -3.18 15.95
N LEU A 124 16.90 -2.13 15.59
CA LEU A 124 18.34 -2.17 15.37
C LEU A 124 19.04 -1.34 16.44
N ARG A 125 20.12 -1.89 16.98
CA ARG A 125 20.99 -1.15 17.89
C ARG A 125 21.77 -0.12 17.07
N THR A 126 21.52 1.14 17.37
CA THR A 126 22.36 2.26 16.95
C THR A 126 23.36 2.58 18.07
N GLU A 127 24.34 3.45 17.81
CA GLU A 127 25.32 3.84 18.83
C GLU A 127 24.70 4.50 20.07
N ALA A 128 23.52 5.09 19.95
CA ALA A 128 22.84 5.80 21.02
C ALA A 128 21.73 4.95 21.68
N GLU A 129 20.72 4.52 20.91
CA GLU A 129 19.56 3.77 21.39
C GLU A 129 19.03 2.82 20.31
N PRO A 130 18.34 1.72 20.70
CA PRO A 130 17.65 0.86 19.74
C PRO A 130 16.56 1.65 19.03
N LYS A 131 16.59 1.69 17.69
CA LYS A 131 15.56 2.34 16.89
C LYS A 131 14.84 1.32 16.03
N GLU A 132 13.54 1.52 15.89
CA GLU A 132 12.71 0.69 15.04
C GLU A 132 12.76 1.18 13.59
N PHE A 133 12.98 0.26 12.68
CA PHE A 133 13.00 0.51 11.24
C PHE A 133 11.94 -0.32 10.52
N PHE A 134 11.35 0.27 9.53
CA PHE A 134 10.63 -0.41 8.47
C PHE A 134 11.60 -0.63 7.32
N TYR A 135 11.72 -1.85 6.83
CA TYR A 135 12.79 -2.21 5.90
C TYR A 135 12.34 -3.22 4.85
N ILE A 136 12.98 -3.18 3.70
CA ILE A 136 12.91 -4.23 2.67
C ILE A 136 14.00 -5.25 3.00
N PRO A 137 13.71 -6.57 3.05
CA PRO A 137 14.74 -7.59 3.15
C PRO A 137 15.83 -7.45 2.08
N ASP A 138 17.09 -7.65 2.46
CA ASP A 138 18.24 -7.36 1.59
C ASP A 138 18.12 -8.04 0.22
N GLU A 139 17.66 -9.31 0.17
CA GLU A 139 17.54 -10.07 -1.06
C GLU A 139 16.43 -9.49 -1.98
N LEU A 140 15.29 -9.06 -1.41
CA LEU A 140 14.24 -8.41 -2.19
C LEU A 140 14.67 -7.03 -2.69
N LEU A 141 15.49 -6.32 -1.92
CA LEU A 141 16.04 -5.05 -2.36
C LEU A 141 17.02 -5.24 -3.54
N GLU A 142 17.78 -6.32 -3.55
CA GLU A 142 18.65 -6.68 -4.68
C GLU A 142 17.84 -7.03 -5.92
N VAL A 143 16.78 -7.84 -5.78
CA VAL A 143 15.86 -8.14 -6.88
C VAL A 143 15.27 -6.84 -7.44
N ALA A 144 14.78 -5.95 -6.57
CA ALA A 144 14.22 -4.67 -6.97
C ALA A 144 15.20 -3.77 -7.74
N LYS A 145 16.47 -3.76 -7.36
CA LYS A 145 17.54 -3.01 -8.08
C LYS A 145 17.84 -3.61 -9.46
N ASN A 146 17.83 -4.93 -9.55
CA ASN A 146 18.16 -5.65 -10.79
C ASN A 146 17.04 -5.59 -11.83
N THR A 147 15.77 -5.52 -11.40
CA THR A 147 14.64 -5.35 -12.29
C THR A 147 14.60 -3.96 -12.94
N GLY A 148 15.28 -2.98 -12.34
CA GLY A 148 15.38 -1.62 -12.89
C GLY A 148 14.06 -0.88 -13.07
N LYS A 149 12.93 -1.53 -12.73
CA LYS A 149 11.60 -0.94 -12.79
C LYS A 149 11.25 -0.38 -11.42
N PRO A 150 11.09 0.95 -11.25
CA PRO A 150 10.34 1.44 -10.10
C PRO A 150 8.95 0.79 -10.16
N ALA A 151 8.33 0.53 -8.99
CA ALA A 151 6.91 0.12 -8.97
C ALA A 151 6.11 1.08 -9.87
N PRO A 152 5.13 0.57 -10.61
CA PRO A 152 4.52 1.33 -11.69
C PRO A 152 4.08 2.70 -11.17
N LYS A 153 4.67 3.73 -11.75
CA LYS A 153 4.08 5.05 -11.64
C LYS A 153 2.71 4.90 -12.27
N LEU A 154 1.68 5.25 -11.52
CA LEU A 154 0.36 5.38 -12.11
C LEU A 154 0.53 6.21 -13.38
N HIS A 155 0.54 5.56 -14.52
CA HIS A 155 0.29 6.22 -15.77
C HIS A 155 -1.21 6.53 -15.76
N ILE A 156 -1.59 7.59 -15.06
CA ILE A 156 -2.73 8.36 -15.48
C ILE A 156 -2.31 8.76 -16.91
N ARG A 157 -2.66 7.90 -17.86
CA ARG A 157 -2.64 8.32 -19.25
C ARG A 157 -3.69 9.43 -19.27
N PRO A 158 -3.29 10.71 -19.38
CA PRO A 158 -4.29 11.69 -19.73
C PRO A 158 -4.93 11.09 -20.97
N SER A 159 -6.24 10.94 -20.96
CA SER A 159 -7.01 10.59 -22.16
C SER A 159 -6.82 11.73 -23.15
N VAL A 160 -5.70 11.71 -23.86
CA VAL A 160 -5.16 12.84 -24.63
C VAL A 160 -6.06 13.16 -25.83
N ASN A 161 -7.09 12.34 -26.09
CA ASN A 161 -7.92 12.52 -27.30
C ASN A 161 -9.43 12.56 -27.05
N GLN A 162 -9.90 12.57 -25.81
CA GLN A 162 -11.30 12.91 -25.56
C GLN A 162 -11.34 14.36 -25.10
N LYS A 163 -11.80 15.25 -25.99
CA LYS A 163 -12.25 16.57 -25.55
C LYS A 163 -13.26 16.34 -24.44
N PRO A 164 -13.07 16.91 -23.25
CA PRO A 164 -14.03 16.74 -22.17
C PRO A 164 -15.41 17.15 -22.72
N LYS A 165 -16.42 16.32 -22.52
CA LYS A 165 -17.80 16.62 -22.93
C LYS A 165 -18.31 17.93 -22.32
N TRP A 166 -17.66 18.37 -21.27
CA TRP A 166 -18.02 19.56 -20.53
C TRP A 166 -16.78 20.22 -19.90
N VAL A 167 -16.70 21.53 -19.98
CA VAL A 167 -15.65 22.34 -19.36
C VAL A 167 -16.30 23.50 -18.65
N ALA A 168 -16.24 23.52 -17.31
CA ALA A 168 -16.59 24.68 -16.53
C ALA A 168 -15.39 25.61 -16.38
N ARG A 169 -15.59 26.91 -16.56
CA ARG A 169 -14.59 27.90 -16.12
C ARG A 169 -14.56 27.90 -14.60
N ALA A 170 -13.39 27.76 -14.01
CA ALA A 170 -13.20 27.91 -12.57
C ALA A 170 -13.45 29.38 -12.21
N GLU A 171 -14.61 29.66 -11.66
CA GLU A 171 -14.89 30.94 -11.03
C GLU A 171 -14.45 30.91 -9.56
N ALA A 172 -14.10 32.08 -9.01
CA ALA A 172 -13.64 32.21 -7.62
C ALA A 172 -14.65 31.72 -6.56
N LEU A 173 -15.88 31.45 -6.96
CA LEU A 173 -16.99 30.97 -6.10
C LEU A 173 -16.96 29.44 -5.85
N LEU A 174 -16.09 28.67 -6.53
CA LEU A 174 -16.06 27.21 -6.39
C LEU A 174 -15.75 26.76 -4.94
N PRO A 175 -14.77 27.34 -4.22
CA PRO A 175 -14.49 26.97 -2.84
C PRO A 175 -15.66 27.19 -1.88
N ASP A 176 -16.37 28.31 -2.03
CA ASP A 176 -17.50 28.66 -1.15
C ASP A 176 -18.67 27.70 -1.35
N ARG A 177 -19.00 27.38 -2.61
CA ARG A 177 -20.06 26.42 -2.94
C ARG A 177 -19.76 25.00 -2.50
N VAL A 178 -18.50 24.53 -2.64
CA VAL A 178 -18.07 23.23 -2.12
C VAL A 178 -18.22 23.19 -0.60
N THR A 179 -17.88 24.28 0.07
CA THR A 179 -18.04 24.40 1.54
C THR A 179 -19.50 24.33 1.95
N ASP A 180 -20.40 24.97 1.22
CA ASP A 180 -21.84 24.94 1.48
C ASP A 180 -22.42 23.52 1.31
N ILE A 181 -22.01 22.80 0.26
CA ILE A 181 -22.42 21.40 0.04
C ILE A 181 -21.90 20.50 1.16
N LEU A 182 -20.63 20.64 1.54
CA LEU A 182 -20.04 19.85 2.63
C LEU A 182 -20.72 20.15 3.97
N ALA A 183 -21.07 21.42 4.23
CA ALA A 183 -21.80 21.82 5.42
C ALA A 183 -23.23 21.22 5.42
N ALA A 184 -23.93 21.25 4.29
CA ALA A 184 -25.27 20.65 4.16
C ALA A 184 -25.25 19.14 4.37
N LEU A 185 -24.28 18.43 3.77
CA LEU A 185 -24.08 16.99 3.96
C LEU A 185 -23.77 16.66 5.43
N ARG A 186 -22.90 17.43 6.08
CA ARG A 186 -22.58 17.25 7.51
C ARG A 186 -23.78 17.44 8.42
N MET A 187 -24.67 18.38 8.08
CA MET A 187 -25.88 18.66 8.84
C MET A 187 -27.06 17.76 8.45
N ARG A 188 -26.88 16.81 7.52
CA ARG A 188 -27.94 15.96 6.96
C ARG A 188 -29.14 16.77 6.45
N ARG A 189 -28.89 17.94 5.90
CA ARG A 189 -29.91 18.79 5.27
C ARG A 189 -30.00 18.49 3.79
N GLU A 190 -31.21 18.60 3.23
CA GLU A 190 -31.37 18.56 1.77
C GLU A 190 -30.62 19.75 1.15
N ILE A 191 -29.88 19.47 0.07
CA ILE A 191 -29.19 20.52 -0.66
C ILE A 191 -30.22 21.22 -1.56
N PRO A 192 -30.42 22.54 -1.42
CA PRO A 192 -31.38 23.26 -2.25
C PRO A 192 -31.10 23.09 -3.74
N ALA A 193 -32.17 22.94 -4.53
CA ALA A 193 -32.03 22.72 -5.98
C ALA A 193 -31.34 23.88 -6.70
N GLU A 194 -31.39 25.08 -6.14
CA GLU A 194 -30.70 26.26 -6.66
C GLU A 194 -29.19 26.13 -6.64
N ILE A 195 -28.63 25.39 -5.67
CA ILE A 195 -27.16 25.11 -5.61
C ILE A 195 -26.78 24.19 -6.75
N TRP A 196 -27.58 23.18 -7.07
CA TRP A 196 -27.33 22.27 -8.18
C TRP A 196 -27.48 22.94 -9.54
N ASN A 197 -28.50 23.74 -9.71
CA ASN A 197 -28.76 24.44 -10.96
C ASN A 197 -27.70 25.51 -11.29
N ALA A 198 -27.06 26.07 -10.28
CA ALA A 198 -26.00 27.06 -10.45
C ALA A 198 -24.71 26.48 -11.03
N TRP A 199 -24.58 25.15 -11.09
CA TRP A 199 -23.38 24.46 -11.60
C TRP A 199 -23.49 24.05 -13.07
N ASP A 200 -24.67 24.21 -13.66
CA ASP A 200 -24.95 23.81 -15.05
C ASP A 200 -24.54 22.35 -15.37
N ILE A 201 -24.61 21.49 -14.34
CA ILE A 201 -24.26 20.07 -14.45
C ILE A 201 -25.47 19.33 -15.03
N PRO A 202 -25.31 18.66 -16.20
CA PRO A 202 -26.39 17.86 -16.76
C PRO A 202 -26.85 16.80 -15.76
N ARG A 203 -28.17 16.67 -15.55
CA ARG A 203 -28.76 15.73 -14.57
C ARG A 203 -28.37 14.27 -14.82
N ASP A 204 -28.02 13.93 -16.04
CA ASP A 204 -27.56 12.60 -16.46
C ASP A 204 -26.23 12.18 -15.84
N PHE A 205 -25.52 13.10 -15.18
CA PHE A 205 -24.28 12.82 -14.44
C PHE A 205 -24.50 12.52 -12.94
N LEU A 206 -25.68 12.80 -12.41
CA LEU A 206 -25.97 12.65 -10.98
C LEU A 206 -26.61 11.29 -10.63
N TYR A 207 -27.06 10.55 -11.65
CA TYR A 207 -27.63 9.20 -11.50
C TYR A 207 -27.15 8.35 -12.67
N PRO A 208 -26.22 7.38 -12.42
CA PRO A 208 -25.85 6.38 -13.41
C PRO A 208 -26.99 5.42 -13.68
#